data_5db7f093cb38404ee236cf95f5f4aa90
#
_entry.id   5db7f093cb38404ee236cf95f5f4aa90
#
_cell.length_a   1.000
_cell.length_b   1.000
_cell.length_c   1.000
_cell.angle_alpha   90.00
_cell.angle_beta   90.00
_cell.angle_gamma   90.00
#
_symmetry.space_group_name_H-M   'P 1'
#
loop_
_entity.id
_entity.type
_entity.pdbx_description
1 polymer ?
#
loop_
_entity_poly.entity_id
_entity_poly.type
_entity_poly.pdbx_seq_one_letter_code
_entity_poly.pdbx_strand_id
1 'polypeptide(L)'
;MCSHYQTLKDAELLLKKFGVHEKPPTIARYDMWPRYQGVFVRRPAEHDAGDEAVPEREAVVGRWGLISAMTKADGLDKAGKLSTFNARSETAPKSFTFGNAWRRGQHCIVPAEAIFEPDWRSGAAVATRFTRADGAPLGIAGLWDRWRDAAGQVQELSLIHISE
;
A
#
# COMPACT_ATOMS: atom_id res chain seq x y z
N MET A 1 11.59 2.53 9.75
CA MET A 1 10.18 2.20 9.42
C MET A 1 9.56 3.40 8.72
N CYS A 2 9.10 3.20 7.48
CA CYS A 2 8.48 4.28 6.73
C CYS A 2 7.11 4.64 7.32
N SER A 3 6.94 5.86 7.75
CA SER A 3 5.67 6.41 8.25
C SER A 3 5.21 7.65 7.48
N HIS A 4 5.96 8.03 6.46
CA HIS A 4 5.63 9.16 5.61
C HIS A 4 6.17 8.92 4.19
N TYR A 5 5.33 9.08 3.19
CA TYR A 5 5.74 9.14 1.78
C TYR A 5 4.95 10.20 1.03
N GLN A 6 5.47 10.64 -0.10
CA GLN A 6 4.79 11.53 -1.03
C GLN A 6 4.31 10.71 -2.23
N THR A 7 2.99 10.70 -2.46
CA THR A 7 2.40 10.04 -3.62
C THR A 7 2.68 10.81 -4.92
N LEU A 8 2.12 10.37 -6.03
CA LEU A 8 2.30 11.05 -7.31
C LEU A 8 1.44 12.32 -7.36
N LYS A 9 2.03 13.44 -7.79
CA LYS A 9 1.27 14.66 -8.12
C LYS A 9 0.49 14.52 -9.41
N ASP A 10 1.11 13.83 -10.38
CA ASP A 10 0.53 13.61 -11.69
C ASP A 10 0.03 12.17 -11.82
N ALA A 11 -1.30 12.00 -11.88
CA ALA A 11 -1.94 10.71 -12.06
C ALA A 11 -1.63 10.05 -13.42
N GLU A 12 -1.22 10.82 -14.43
CA GLU A 12 -0.78 10.27 -15.72
C GLU A 12 0.43 9.33 -15.56
N LEU A 13 1.22 9.52 -14.51
CA LEU A 13 2.36 8.63 -14.22
C LEU A 13 1.91 7.22 -13.85
N LEU A 14 0.69 7.03 -13.31
CA LEU A 14 0.12 5.70 -13.10
C LEU A 14 -0.02 4.95 -14.42
N LEU A 15 -0.51 5.61 -15.44
CA LEU A 15 -0.67 5.03 -16.78
C LEU A 15 0.70 4.78 -17.43
N LYS A 16 1.56 5.79 -17.44
CA LYS A 16 2.84 5.77 -18.16
C LYS A 16 3.92 4.89 -17.51
N LYS A 17 3.96 4.81 -16.18
CA LYS A 17 5.07 4.20 -15.44
C LYS A 17 4.68 2.92 -14.70
N PHE A 18 3.41 2.73 -14.38
CA PHE A 18 2.96 1.58 -13.60
C PHE A 18 2.05 0.63 -14.39
N GLY A 19 1.78 0.91 -15.66
CA GLY A 19 1.02 0.03 -16.55
C GLY A 19 -0.45 -0.13 -16.14
N VAL A 20 -1.02 0.91 -15.56
CA VAL A 20 -2.43 0.99 -15.22
C VAL A 20 -3.20 1.55 -16.42
N HIS A 21 -4.38 1.03 -16.72
CA HIS A 21 -5.18 1.47 -17.86
C HIS A 21 -6.13 2.62 -17.50
N GLU A 22 -6.56 2.68 -16.25
CA GLU A 22 -7.50 3.71 -15.78
C GLU A 22 -6.98 4.39 -14.51
N LYS A 23 -7.24 5.70 -14.41
CA LYS A 23 -6.93 6.44 -13.19
C LYS A 23 -7.96 6.12 -12.11
N PRO A 24 -7.55 6.04 -10.83
CA PRO A 24 -8.50 5.93 -9.74
C PRO A 24 -9.35 7.21 -9.65
N PRO A 25 -10.60 7.12 -9.16
CA PRO A 25 -11.53 8.25 -9.13
C PRO A 25 -11.06 9.42 -8.28
N THR A 26 -10.21 9.16 -7.30
CA THR A 26 -9.67 10.17 -6.39
C THR A 26 -8.20 9.88 -6.14
N ILE A 27 -7.37 10.92 -6.26
CA ILE A 27 -5.99 10.86 -5.80
C ILE A 27 -5.95 11.35 -4.36
N ALA A 28 -5.28 10.57 -3.53
CA ALA A 28 -5.02 10.88 -2.14
C ALA A 28 -4.27 12.20 -1.96
N ARG A 29 -4.17 12.63 -0.73
CA ARG A 29 -3.29 13.75 -0.34
C ARG A 29 -1.87 13.44 -0.79
N TYR A 30 -1.13 14.47 -1.18
CA TYR A 30 0.25 14.33 -1.63
C TYR A 30 1.14 13.76 -0.52
N ASP A 31 1.08 14.33 0.68
CA ASP A 31 1.77 13.79 1.85
C ASP A 31 0.93 12.70 2.52
N MET A 32 1.43 11.49 2.49
CA MET A 32 0.76 10.29 2.96
C MET A 32 1.28 9.85 4.32
N TRP A 33 0.35 9.69 5.24
CA TRP A 33 0.57 9.20 6.59
C TRP A 33 -0.20 7.90 6.84
N PRO A 34 0.21 7.08 7.80
CA PRO A 34 -0.55 5.88 8.17
C PRO A 34 -2.03 6.17 8.37
N ARG A 35 -2.88 5.27 7.89
CA ARG A 35 -4.35 5.32 7.91
C ARG A 35 -4.98 6.24 6.86
N TYR A 36 -4.22 7.04 6.12
CA TYR A 36 -4.76 7.81 5.00
C TYR A 36 -5.16 6.88 3.85
N GLN A 37 -6.11 7.35 3.05
CA GLN A 37 -6.48 6.70 1.80
C GLN A 37 -5.43 7.03 0.75
N GLY A 38 -4.81 6.02 0.16
CA GLY A 38 -3.75 6.16 -0.83
C GLY A 38 -3.94 5.22 -2.00
N VAL A 39 -3.23 5.50 -3.09
CA VAL A 39 -3.25 4.67 -4.29
C VAL A 39 -2.23 3.56 -4.17
N PHE A 40 -2.64 2.35 -4.52
CA PHE A 40 -1.73 1.23 -4.77
C PHE A 40 -2.13 0.51 -6.05
N VAL A 41 -1.18 -0.15 -6.68
CA VAL A 41 -1.33 -0.89 -7.93
C VAL A 41 -1.20 -2.38 -7.64
N ARG A 42 -2.15 -3.17 -8.12
CA ARG A 42 -2.16 -4.63 -7.96
C ARG A 42 -2.63 -5.32 -9.24
N ARG A 43 -2.52 -6.62 -9.29
CA ARG A 43 -3.27 -7.43 -10.25
C ARG A 43 -4.73 -7.46 -9.85
N PRO A 44 -5.68 -7.32 -10.78
CA PRO A 44 -7.10 -7.54 -10.50
C PRO A 44 -7.35 -8.92 -9.90
N ALA A 45 -8.40 -9.06 -9.12
CA ALA A 45 -8.77 -10.37 -8.55
C ALA A 45 -9.14 -11.39 -9.65
N GLU A 46 -9.60 -10.89 -10.78
CA GLU A 46 -10.06 -11.65 -11.95
C GLU A 46 -8.93 -11.98 -12.96
N HIS A 47 -7.68 -11.67 -12.65
CA HIS A 47 -6.54 -11.81 -13.58
C HIS A 47 -6.33 -13.22 -14.15
N ASP A 48 -6.81 -14.26 -13.47
CA ASP A 48 -6.75 -15.66 -13.92
C ASP A 48 -7.98 -16.09 -14.74
N ALA A 49 -8.93 -15.20 -14.98
CA ALA A 49 -10.16 -15.52 -15.71
C ALA A 49 -9.93 -15.80 -17.22
N GLY A 50 -8.74 -15.45 -17.75
CA GLY A 50 -8.40 -15.65 -19.17
C GLY A 50 -9.17 -14.69 -20.11
N ASP A 51 -9.77 -13.64 -19.58
CA ASP A 51 -10.49 -12.62 -20.33
C ASP A 51 -9.52 -11.47 -20.68
N GLU A 52 -9.32 -11.23 -21.97
CA GLU A 52 -8.48 -10.14 -22.48
C GLU A 52 -8.97 -8.74 -22.05
N ALA A 53 -10.24 -8.61 -21.64
CA ALA A 53 -10.79 -7.37 -21.11
C ALA A 53 -10.31 -7.06 -19.69
N VAL A 54 -9.76 -8.06 -18.96
CA VAL A 54 -9.20 -7.84 -17.62
C VAL A 54 -7.80 -7.26 -17.74
N PRO A 55 -7.55 -6.03 -17.25
CA PRO A 55 -6.22 -5.43 -17.35
C PRO A 55 -5.21 -6.19 -16.48
N GLU A 56 -3.94 -6.17 -16.88
CA GLU A 56 -2.88 -6.79 -16.09
C GLU A 56 -2.70 -6.12 -14.71
N ARG A 57 -3.03 -4.84 -14.63
CA ARG A 57 -2.87 -4.01 -13.42
C ARG A 57 -4.01 -3.02 -13.28
N GLU A 58 -4.43 -2.85 -12.06
CA GLU A 58 -5.40 -1.83 -11.66
C GLU A 58 -4.85 -0.94 -10.56
N ALA A 59 -5.23 0.34 -10.56
CA ALA A 59 -4.98 1.27 -9.47
C ALA A 59 -6.19 1.31 -8.54
N VAL A 60 -5.95 1.08 -7.26
CA VAL A 60 -6.98 1.01 -6.23
C VAL A 60 -6.69 2.06 -5.17
N VAL A 61 -7.74 2.70 -4.66
CA VAL A 61 -7.64 3.57 -3.49
C VAL A 61 -7.98 2.76 -2.26
N GLY A 62 -7.08 2.73 -1.29
CA GLY A 62 -7.28 2.01 -0.04
C GLY A 62 -6.52 2.63 1.12
N ARG A 63 -6.89 2.20 2.31
CA ARG A 63 -6.29 2.66 3.56
C ARG A 63 -4.86 2.13 3.70
N TRP A 64 -3.92 2.99 4.03
CA TRP A 64 -2.56 2.58 4.38
C TRP A 64 -2.49 2.03 5.80
N GLY A 65 -2.46 0.73 5.93
CA GLY A 65 -2.47 -0.06 7.15
C GLY A 65 -3.51 -1.17 7.09
N LEU A 66 -3.07 -2.43 7.22
CA LEU A 66 -3.96 -3.59 7.15
C LEU A 66 -4.79 -3.74 8.42
N ILE A 67 -5.98 -4.26 8.21
CA ILE A 67 -6.88 -4.73 9.27
C ILE A 67 -7.06 -6.22 9.03
N SER A 68 -6.86 -7.04 10.06
CA SER A 68 -7.07 -8.48 9.92
C SER A 68 -8.51 -8.77 9.49
N ALA A 69 -8.69 -9.66 8.52
CA ALA A 69 -10.01 -10.10 8.06
C ALA A 69 -10.84 -10.74 9.19
N MET A 70 -10.19 -11.18 10.27
CA MET A 70 -10.83 -11.73 11.47
C MET A 70 -11.34 -10.64 12.44
N THR A 71 -11.05 -9.36 12.18
CA THR A 71 -11.48 -8.26 13.05
C THR A 71 -12.98 -8.06 12.92
N LYS A 72 -13.71 -8.17 14.04
CA LYS A 72 -15.13 -7.86 14.10
C LYS A 72 -15.38 -6.35 14.11
N ALA A 73 -16.58 -5.93 13.75
CA ALA A 73 -16.95 -4.52 13.65
C ALA A 73 -16.72 -3.73 14.95
N ASP A 74 -17.00 -4.32 16.10
CA ASP A 74 -16.78 -3.75 17.44
C ASP A 74 -15.28 -3.58 17.79
N GLY A 75 -14.40 -4.38 17.17
CA GLY A 75 -12.95 -4.30 17.32
C GLY A 75 -12.25 -3.38 16.34
N LEU A 76 -12.96 -2.82 15.36
CA LEU A 76 -12.38 -2.10 14.24
C LEU A 76 -11.61 -0.84 14.65
N ASP A 77 -12.15 -0.08 15.61
CA ASP A 77 -11.49 1.13 16.12
C ASP A 77 -10.13 0.81 16.77
N LYS A 78 -10.09 -0.26 17.56
CA LYS A 78 -8.84 -0.75 18.17
C LYS A 78 -7.85 -1.28 17.13
N ALA A 79 -8.32 -2.13 16.22
CA ALA A 79 -7.49 -2.66 15.13
C ALA A 79 -6.96 -1.54 14.24
N GLY A 80 -7.77 -0.53 13.96
CA GLY A 80 -7.40 0.63 13.17
C GLY A 80 -6.29 1.48 13.78
N LYS A 81 -6.05 1.38 15.08
CA LYS A 81 -4.97 2.10 15.79
C LYS A 81 -3.63 1.35 15.79
N LEU A 82 -3.61 0.08 15.39
CA LEU A 82 -2.39 -0.71 15.35
C LEU A 82 -1.43 -0.23 14.26
N SER A 83 -0.13 -0.45 14.49
CA SER A 83 0.94 -0.13 13.55
C SER A 83 1.07 -1.22 12.48
N THR A 84 0.06 -1.33 11.61
CA THR A 84 -0.05 -2.36 10.55
C THR A 84 0.23 -1.82 9.15
N PHE A 85 0.90 -0.69 9.07
CA PHE A 85 1.20 0.00 7.82
C PHE A 85 2.56 -0.37 7.20
N ASN A 86 3.40 -1.10 7.96
CA ASN A 86 4.66 -1.70 7.50
C ASN A 86 4.70 -3.19 7.81
N ALA A 87 5.25 -3.99 6.91
CA ALA A 87 5.52 -5.39 7.13
C ALA A 87 6.98 -5.70 6.76
N ARG A 88 7.64 -6.53 7.58
CA ARG A 88 8.97 -7.06 7.27
C ARG A 88 8.85 -8.40 6.59
N SER A 89 9.62 -8.64 5.52
CA SER A 89 9.63 -9.90 4.78
C SER A 89 9.82 -11.12 5.67
N GLU A 90 10.72 -10.99 6.64
CA GLU A 90 11.14 -12.07 7.54
C GLU A 90 10.00 -12.53 8.47
N THR A 91 9.09 -11.63 8.81
CA THR A 91 8.02 -11.89 9.78
C THR A 91 6.62 -11.90 9.17
N ALA A 92 6.41 -11.25 8.02
CA ALA A 92 5.10 -11.15 7.37
C ALA A 92 4.41 -12.51 7.14
N PRO A 93 5.11 -13.58 6.70
CA PRO A 93 4.48 -14.89 6.47
C PRO A 93 3.84 -15.50 7.71
N LYS A 94 4.39 -15.19 8.89
CA LYS A 94 3.96 -15.72 10.20
C LYS A 94 3.06 -14.76 10.97
N SER A 95 2.88 -13.54 10.48
CA SER A 95 2.07 -12.51 11.14
C SER A 95 0.59 -12.87 11.12
N PHE A 96 -0.10 -12.66 12.23
CA PHE A 96 -1.56 -12.79 12.29
C PHE A 96 -2.26 -11.84 11.31
N THR A 97 -1.75 -10.62 11.15
CA THR A 97 -2.37 -9.60 10.30
C THR A 97 -1.96 -9.74 8.82
N PHE A 98 -0.69 -10.05 8.55
CA PHE A 98 -0.12 -9.99 7.19
C PHE A 98 -0.01 -11.37 6.53
N GLY A 99 0.07 -12.44 7.32
CA GLY A 99 0.37 -13.77 6.83
C GLY A 99 -0.65 -14.30 5.83
N ASN A 100 -1.89 -13.86 5.92
CA ASN A 100 -2.93 -14.27 4.97
C ASN A 100 -2.71 -13.64 3.58
N ALA A 101 -2.50 -12.32 3.53
CA ALA A 101 -2.19 -11.59 2.31
C ALA A 101 -0.89 -12.12 1.68
N TRP A 102 0.14 -12.37 2.49
CA TRP A 102 1.40 -12.93 2.04
C TRP A 102 1.23 -14.29 1.36
N ARG A 103 0.57 -15.25 2.02
CA ARG A 103 0.37 -16.61 1.49
C ARG A 103 -0.50 -16.66 0.24
N ARG A 104 -1.41 -15.69 0.08
CA ARG A 104 -2.24 -15.55 -1.13
C ARG A 104 -1.53 -14.83 -2.27
N GLY A 105 -0.28 -14.39 -2.08
CA GLY A 105 0.43 -13.61 -3.08
C GLY A 105 -0.20 -12.24 -3.36
N GLN A 106 -0.90 -11.66 -2.38
CA GLN A 106 -1.56 -10.35 -2.51
C GLN A 106 -0.53 -9.21 -2.43
N HIS A 107 0.40 -9.22 -3.40
CA HIS A 107 1.42 -8.19 -3.53
C HIS A 107 0.87 -6.98 -4.28
N CYS A 108 1.38 -5.81 -3.94
CA CYS A 108 1.07 -4.56 -4.62
C CYS A 108 2.31 -3.66 -4.73
N ILE A 109 2.17 -2.63 -5.51
CA ILE A 109 3.13 -1.53 -5.60
C ILE A 109 2.43 -0.26 -5.11
N VAL A 110 3.06 0.45 -4.20
CA VAL A 110 2.64 1.79 -3.79
C VAL A 110 3.46 2.81 -4.58
N PRO A 111 2.86 3.54 -5.52
CA PRO A 111 3.55 4.57 -6.29
C PRO A 111 3.88 5.78 -5.42
N ALA A 112 5.13 6.24 -5.47
CA ALA A 112 5.56 7.39 -4.68
C ALA A 112 6.60 8.23 -5.42
N GLU A 113 6.62 9.53 -5.17
CA GLU A 113 7.70 10.43 -5.61
C GLU A 113 8.87 10.40 -4.62
N ALA A 114 8.57 10.19 -3.33
CA ALA A 114 9.58 10.12 -2.28
C ALA A 114 9.09 9.31 -1.08
N ILE A 115 10.03 8.78 -0.33
CA ILE A 115 9.83 8.22 1.01
C ILE A 115 10.67 9.02 2.01
N PHE A 116 10.25 9.00 3.28
CA PHE A 116 10.98 9.64 4.37
C PHE A 116 11.39 8.60 5.39
N GLU A 117 12.68 8.53 5.65
CA GLU A 117 13.25 7.66 6.69
C GLU A 117 14.21 8.47 7.56
N PRO A 118 14.36 8.11 8.84
CA PRO A 118 15.32 8.78 9.71
C PRO A 118 16.76 8.43 9.32
N ASP A 119 17.56 9.45 9.07
CA ASP A 119 19.01 9.31 8.95
C ASP A 119 19.66 9.49 10.32
N TRP A 120 20.39 8.48 10.75
CA TRP A 120 21.04 8.43 12.06
C TRP A 120 22.55 8.75 12.03
N ARG A 121 23.10 9.09 10.88
CA ARG A 121 24.55 9.34 10.73
C ARG A 121 25.07 10.48 11.60
N SER A 122 24.24 11.42 11.98
CA SER A 122 24.59 12.52 12.89
C SER A 122 24.48 12.16 14.38
N GLY A 123 24.07 10.93 14.73
CA GLY A 123 23.77 10.53 16.10
C GLY A 123 22.35 10.89 16.58
N ALA A 124 21.59 11.60 15.76
CA ALA A 124 20.19 11.92 16.01
C ALA A 124 19.35 11.58 14.77
N ALA A 125 18.07 11.27 14.97
CA ALA A 125 17.15 11.02 13.86
C ALA A 125 16.88 12.30 13.08
N VAL A 126 17.32 12.36 11.83
CA VAL A 126 17.01 13.44 10.89
C VAL A 126 16.10 12.92 9.81
N ALA A 127 14.88 13.46 9.71
CA ALA A 127 13.95 13.09 8.64
C ALA A 127 14.56 13.39 7.27
N THR A 128 14.88 12.35 6.52
CA THR A 128 15.57 12.45 5.24
C THR A 128 14.66 11.98 4.12
N ARG A 129 14.57 12.79 3.07
CA ARG A 129 13.76 12.52 1.89
C ARG A 129 14.58 11.72 0.87
N PHE A 130 14.09 10.54 0.50
CA PHE A 130 14.72 9.67 -0.49
C PHE A 130 13.90 9.66 -1.77
N THR A 131 14.57 9.83 -2.89
CA THR A 131 14.02 9.79 -4.25
C THR A 131 14.92 8.93 -5.13
N ARG A 132 14.42 8.54 -6.30
CA ARG A 132 15.28 7.93 -7.32
C ARG A 132 16.22 8.98 -7.91
N ALA A 133 17.45 8.59 -8.20
CA ALA A 133 18.46 9.48 -8.79
C ALA A 133 18.10 9.92 -10.21
N ASP A 134 17.34 9.11 -10.94
CA ASP A 134 16.88 9.39 -12.31
C ASP A 134 15.61 10.27 -12.37
N GLY A 135 15.09 10.70 -11.22
CA GLY A 135 13.88 11.51 -11.12
C GLY A 135 12.56 10.77 -11.41
N ALA A 136 12.62 9.47 -11.76
CA ALA A 136 11.41 8.67 -11.96
C ALA A 136 10.73 8.35 -10.63
N PRO A 137 9.41 8.05 -10.62
CA PRO A 137 8.73 7.65 -9.40
C PRO A 137 9.25 6.31 -8.86
N LEU A 138 9.16 6.17 -7.54
CA LEU A 138 9.41 4.93 -6.82
C LEU A 138 8.21 3.99 -6.95
N GLY A 139 8.49 2.70 -7.09
CA GLY A 139 7.52 1.64 -6.85
C GLY A 139 7.86 0.94 -5.54
N ILE A 140 7.12 1.23 -4.49
CA ILE A 140 7.37 0.64 -3.17
C ILE A 140 6.61 -0.68 -3.09
N ALA A 141 7.32 -1.78 -2.82
CA ALA A 141 6.68 -3.07 -2.63
C ALA A 141 5.72 -3.05 -1.44
N GLY A 142 4.61 -3.74 -1.56
CA GLY A 142 3.60 -3.79 -0.51
C GLY A 142 2.75 -5.06 -0.55
N LEU A 143 1.89 -5.17 0.42
CA LEU A 143 0.82 -6.16 0.47
C LEU A 143 -0.51 -5.41 0.47
N TRP A 144 -1.54 -6.06 -0.07
CA TRP A 144 -2.91 -5.56 0.00
C TRP A 144 -3.83 -6.62 0.59
N ASP A 145 -4.95 -6.18 1.15
CA ASP A 145 -6.02 -7.04 1.62
C ASP A 145 -7.36 -6.28 1.58
N ARG A 146 -8.43 -6.97 1.85
CA ARG A 146 -9.78 -6.43 1.97
C ARG A 146 -10.35 -6.78 3.34
N TRP A 147 -10.90 -5.79 3.99
CA TRP A 147 -11.75 -6.00 5.15
C TRP A 147 -13.21 -5.78 4.76
N ARG A 148 -14.08 -6.68 5.17
CA ARG A 148 -15.51 -6.59 4.88
C ARG A 148 -16.29 -6.51 6.18
N ASP A 149 -17.17 -5.54 6.28
CA ASP A 149 -18.06 -5.42 7.43
C ASP A 149 -19.27 -6.36 7.34
N ALA A 150 -20.11 -6.38 8.40
CA ALA A 150 -21.30 -7.21 8.47
C ALA A 150 -22.38 -6.83 7.43
N ALA A 151 -22.37 -5.60 6.93
CA ALA A 151 -23.25 -5.12 5.87
C ALA A 151 -22.72 -5.44 4.45
N GLY A 152 -21.54 -6.07 4.35
CA GLY A 152 -20.89 -6.40 3.08
C GLY A 152 -20.09 -5.27 2.47
N GLN A 153 -19.94 -4.14 3.13
CA GLN A 153 -19.10 -3.02 2.69
C GLN A 153 -17.63 -3.44 2.72
N VAL A 154 -16.93 -3.20 1.61
CA VAL A 154 -15.53 -3.57 1.46
C VAL A 154 -14.65 -2.35 1.67
N GLN A 155 -13.66 -2.48 2.55
CA GLN A 155 -12.57 -1.54 2.69
C GLN A 155 -11.31 -2.12 2.05
N GLU A 156 -10.78 -1.45 1.05
CA GLU A 156 -9.49 -1.79 0.46
C GLU A 156 -8.37 -1.32 1.37
N LEU A 157 -7.35 -2.15 1.51
CA LEU A 157 -6.23 -1.96 2.44
C LEU A 157 -4.92 -2.22 1.75
N SER A 158 -3.89 -1.44 2.09
CA SER A 158 -2.52 -1.70 1.66
C SER A 158 -1.52 -1.46 2.79
N LEU A 159 -0.32 -1.95 2.64
CA LEU A 159 0.82 -1.64 3.48
C LEU A 159 2.09 -1.58 2.64
N ILE A 160 3.12 -0.97 3.21
CA ILE A 160 4.47 -0.94 2.64
C ILE A 160 5.26 -2.11 3.20
N HIS A 161 5.93 -2.83 2.31
CA HIS A 161 6.85 -3.90 2.64
C HIS A 161 8.25 -3.32 2.84
N ILE A 162 8.86 -3.63 3.99
CA ILE A 162 10.21 -3.22 4.32
C ILE A 162 11.06 -4.48 4.50
N SER A 163 12.19 -4.54 3.81
CA SER A 163 13.30 -5.45 4.10
C SER A 163 14.37 -4.73 4.93
N GLU A 164 15.05 -5.43 5.79
CA GLU A 164 16.28 -4.93 6.44
C GLU A 164 17.46 -4.99 5.48
#